data_0276666701e5a772732f8e0f7ce0b890
#
_entry.id   0276666701e5a772732f8e0f7ce0b890
#
_cell.length_a   1.000
_cell.length_b   1.000
_cell.length_c   1.000
_cell.angle_alpha   90.00
_cell.angle_beta   90.00
_cell.angle_gamma   90.00
#
_symmetry.space_group_name_H-M   'P 1'
#
loop_
_entity.id
_entity.type
_entity.pdbx_description
1 polymer ?
#
loop_
_entity_poly.entity_id
_entity_poly.type
_entity_poly.pdbx_seq_one_letter_code
_entity_poly.pdbx_strand_id
1 'polypeptide(L)'
;MYKRQGPGDPEDVQPVIHLVQELRGRYPICGICLGHQMIALACGAKTYKLKFGHRGGNHPVKNLKTGRIEITSQNHSYAVDAASVEGTGLEVTHVNLLDHTVEGIACPQDHMFSVQYHPESAPGPQDSGYLFDQFIAMMKEVKIHA
;
A
#
# COMPACT_ATOMS: atom_id res chain seq x y z
N MET A 1 25.06 -0.08 7.54
CA MET A 1 24.60 -1.18 8.33
C MET A 1 23.33 -1.76 7.74
N TYR A 2 23.32 -3.00 7.75
CA TYR A 2 22.29 -3.67 7.09
C TYR A 2 21.13 -4.03 8.01
N LYS A 3 19.95 -3.73 7.57
CA LYS A 3 18.75 -3.98 8.37
C LYS A 3 17.80 -4.83 7.59
N ARG A 4 17.67 -6.05 7.99
CA ARG A 4 16.79 -6.93 7.29
C ARG A 4 15.92 -7.77 8.16
N GLN A 5 16.04 -7.62 9.45
CA GLN A 5 15.19 -8.36 10.35
C GLN A 5 13.83 -7.73 10.37
N GLY A 6 12.90 -8.39 9.71
CA GLY A 6 11.55 -7.93 9.68
C GLY A 6 11.40 -6.54 9.07
N PRO A 7 10.28 -5.90 9.27
CA PRO A 7 10.05 -4.56 8.71
C PRO A 7 10.76 -3.51 9.54
N GLY A 8 11.88 -3.04 9.05
CA GLY A 8 12.55 -1.90 9.62
C GLY A 8 11.84 -0.61 9.23
N ASP A 9 12.48 0.52 9.54
CA ASP A 9 11.94 1.82 9.16
C ASP A 9 11.96 1.95 7.65
N PRO A 10 10.80 2.16 7.00
CA PRO A 10 10.76 2.29 5.55
C PRO A 10 11.56 3.49 5.03
N GLU A 11 11.74 4.53 5.84
CA GLU A 11 12.53 5.68 5.41
C GLU A 11 14.00 5.36 5.22
N ASP A 12 14.47 4.24 5.76
CA ASP A 12 15.86 3.83 5.61
C ASP A 12 16.15 3.22 4.23
N VAL A 13 15.14 2.96 3.42
CA VAL A 13 15.32 2.29 2.13
C VAL A 13 15.24 3.32 1.00
N GLN A 14 16.14 4.29 1.03
CA GLN A 14 16.14 5.40 0.08
C GLN A 14 16.29 4.96 -1.39
N PRO A 15 17.12 3.98 -1.74
CA PRO A 15 17.23 3.59 -3.14
C PRO A 15 15.91 3.13 -3.75
N VAL A 16 15.08 2.41 -2.97
CA VAL A 16 13.78 1.95 -3.46
C VAL A 16 12.82 3.13 -3.61
N ILE A 17 12.85 4.07 -2.67
CA ILE A 17 12.02 5.27 -2.75
C ILE A 17 12.35 6.05 -4.02
N HIS A 18 13.64 6.23 -4.31
CA HIS A 18 14.08 6.93 -5.52
C HIS A 18 13.67 6.19 -6.78
N LEU A 19 13.74 4.86 -6.77
CA LEU A 19 13.32 4.07 -7.91
C LEU A 19 11.84 4.27 -8.20
N VAL A 20 11.00 4.27 -7.17
CA VAL A 20 9.57 4.50 -7.35
C VAL A 20 9.33 5.89 -7.94
N GLN A 21 10.06 6.89 -7.46
CA GLN A 21 9.94 8.26 -7.99
C GLN A 21 10.29 8.33 -9.47
N GLU A 22 11.30 7.59 -9.90
CA GLU A 22 11.70 7.56 -11.31
C GLU A 22 10.69 6.84 -12.19
N LEU A 23 10.08 5.77 -11.68
CA LEU A 23 9.12 4.98 -12.44
C LEU A 23 7.72 5.58 -12.44
N ARG A 24 7.45 6.48 -11.51
CA ARG A 24 6.15 7.08 -11.33
C ARG A 24 5.66 7.74 -12.62
N GLY A 25 4.46 7.40 -13.04
CA GLY A 25 3.87 7.94 -14.24
C GLY A 25 4.32 7.28 -15.53
N ARG A 26 5.37 6.45 -15.48
CA ARG A 26 5.88 5.75 -16.67
C ARG A 26 5.37 4.31 -16.75
N TYR A 27 5.21 3.69 -15.60
CA TYR A 27 4.79 2.28 -15.50
C TYR A 27 3.76 2.15 -14.42
N PRO A 28 2.82 1.19 -14.55
CA PRO A 28 1.92 0.91 -13.45
C PRO A 28 2.69 0.30 -12.29
N ILE A 29 2.38 0.73 -11.09
CA ILE A 29 3.08 0.28 -9.89
C ILE A 29 2.06 -0.23 -8.87
N CYS A 30 2.31 -1.42 -8.35
CA CYS A 30 1.52 -1.99 -7.27
C CYS A 30 2.45 -2.31 -6.11
N GLY A 31 2.13 -1.80 -4.93
CA GLY A 31 2.93 -2.04 -3.73
C GLY A 31 2.19 -2.87 -2.71
N ILE A 32 2.92 -3.75 -2.05
CA ILE A 32 2.36 -4.62 -1.02
C ILE A 32 3.24 -4.52 0.21
N CYS A 33 2.64 -4.28 1.36
CA CYS A 33 3.30 -4.17 2.65
C CYS A 33 4.39 -3.10 2.63
N LEU A 34 5.67 -3.47 2.63
CA LEU A 34 6.76 -2.49 2.57
C LEU A 34 6.69 -1.66 1.29
N GLY A 35 6.31 -2.28 0.18
CA GLY A 35 6.14 -1.57 -1.08
C GLY A 35 5.09 -0.48 -1.02
N HIS A 36 4.02 -0.71 -0.27
CA HIS A 36 2.99 0.31 0.00
C HIS A 36 3.61 1.53 0.68
N GLN A 37 4.44 1.28 1.69
CA GLN A 37 5.09 2.37 2.42
C GLN A 37 6.09 3.11 1.53
N MET A 38 6.80 2.39 0.66
CA MET A 38 7.73 3.01 -0.28
C MET A 38 7.02 3.94 -1.26
N ILE A 39 5.86 3.52 -1.77
CA ILE A 39 5.06 4.36 -2.66
C ILE A 39 4.61 5.63 -1.93
N ALA A 40 4.14 5.49 -0.70
CA ALA A 40 3.72 6.64 0.08
C ALA A 40 4.86 7.64 0.26
N LEU A 41 6.03 7.15 0.65
CA LEU A 41 7.20 8.01 0.86
C LEU A 41 7.66 8.66 -0.45
N ALA A 42 7.62 7.92 -1.54
CA ALA A 42 8.03 8.44 -2.84
C ALA A 42 7.13 9.59 -3.30
N CYS A 43 5.88 9.59 -2.87
CA CYS A 43 4.91 10.62 -3.25
C CYS A 43 4.86 11.79 -2.26
N GLY A 44 5.67 11.75 -1.21
CA GLY A 44 5.74 12.84 -0.24
C GLY A 44 4.93 12.63 1.03
N ALA A 45 4.26 11.51 1.17
CA ALA A 45 3.60 11.16 2.42
C ALA A 45 4.61 10.71 3.46
N LYS A 46 4.16 10.49 4.67
CA LYS A 46 5.03 10.11 5.78
C LYS A 46 4.56 8.82 6.41
N THR A 47 5.49 8.14 7.07
CA THR A 47 5.18 6.92 7.83
C THR A 47 5.50 7.18 9.30
N TYR A 48 4.90 6.35 10.16
CA TYR A 48 5.17 6.43 11.59
C TYR A 48 5.16 5.02 12.17
N LYS A 49 5.84 4.86 13.30
CA LYS A 49 5.89 3.56 13.96
C LYS A 49 4.66 3.37 14.83
N LEU A 50 4.01 2.23 14.63
CA LEU A 50 2.85 1.85 15.42
C LEU A 50 3.30 1.42 16.81
N LYS A 51 2.48 1.68 17.82
CA LYS A 51 2.80 1.30 19.18
C LYS A 51 2.92 -0.23 19.32
N PHE A 52 2.02 -0.97 18.69
CA PHE A 52 2.01 -2.43 18.79
C PHE A 52 2.24 -3.15 17.48
N GLY A 53 2.14 -2.45 16.35
CA GLY A 53 2.22 -3.08 15.05
C GLY A 53 0.98 -3.90 14.72
N HIS A 54 0.94 -4.41 13.50
CA HIS A 54 -0.14 -5.28 13.06
C HIS A 54 0.45 -6.62 12.64
N ARG A 55 -0.02 -7.69 13.24
CA ARG A 55 0.46 -9.04 12.96
C ARG A 55 -0.70 -10.02 12.98
N GLY A 56 -0.58 -11.08 12.17
CA GLY A 56 -1.57 -12.13 12.13
C GLY A 56 -2.53 -12.00 10.96
N GLY A 57 -3.50 -12.93 10.90
CA GLY A 57 -4.41 -13.06 9.77
C GLY A 57 -5.85 -12.65 10.06
N ASN A 58 -6.06 -11.78 11.04
CA ASN A 58 -7.43 -11.43 11.43
C ASN A 58 -7.64 -9.90 11.53
N HIS A 59 -7.00 -9.13 10.67
CA HIS A 59 -7.15 -7.68 10.66
C HIS A 59 -8.22 -7.24 9.67
N PRO A 60 -9.34 -6.69 10.17
CA PRO A 60 -10.42 -6.24 9.26
C PRO A 60 -10.07 -4.93 8.61
N VAL A 61 -10.17 -4.89 7.29
CA VAL A 61 -9.86 -3.72 6.49
C VAL A 61 -11.07 -3.37 5.65
N LYS A 62 -11.45 -2.11 5.65
CA LYS A 62 -12.57 -1.64 4.85
C LYS A 62 -12.07 -0.96 3.57
N ASN A 63 -12.63 -1.40 2.45
CA ASN A 63 -12.43 -0.73 1.17
C ASN A 63 -13.41 0.45 1.13
N LEU A 64 -12.87 1.67 1.13
CA LEU A 64 -13.69 2.88 1.22
C LEU A 64 -14.54 3.11 -0.03
N LYS A 65 -14.10 2.59 -1.16
CA LYS A 65 -14.80 2.78 -2.42
C LYS A 65 -16.06 1.90 -2.51
N THR A 66 -15.96 0.65 -2.06
CA THR A 66 -17.06 -0.30 -2.16
C THR A 66 -17.81 -0.50 -0.85
N GLY A 67 -17.21 -0.09 0.27
CA GLY A 67 -17.75 -0.35 1.60
C GLY A 67 -17.51 -1.78 2.08
N ARG A 68 -16.87 -2.60 1.30
CA ARG A 68 -16.65 -4.00 1.62
C ARG A 68 -15.56 -4.15 2.67
N ILE A 69 -15.75 -5.10 3.58
CA ILE A 69 -14.79 -5.41 4.64
C ILE A 69 -14.12 -6.73 4.30
N GLU A 70 -12.78 -6.74 4.40
CA GLU A 70 -11.97 -7.93 4.14
C GLU A 70 -11.18 -8.27 5.38
N ILE A 71 -11.01 -9.55 5.64
CA ILE A 71 -10.13 -10.00 6.71
C ILE A 71 -8.75 -10.23 6.09
N THR A 72 -7.75 -9.57 6.63
CA THR A 72 -6.43 -9.54 6.00
C THR A 72 -5.33 -10.07 6.89
N SER A 73 -4.25 -10.51 6.25
CA SER A 73 -3.03 -10.94 6.92
C SER A 73 -2.01 -9.81 6.88
N GLN A 74 -1.43 -9.48 8.02
CA GLN A 74 -0.52 -8.35 8.14
C GLN A 74 0.70 -8.71 8.98
N ASN A 75 1.80 -8.02 8.68
CA ASN A 75 3.01 -8.15 9.47
C ASN A 75 3.86 -6.90 9.24
N HIS A 76 3.56 -5.85 10.01
CA HIS A 76 4.32 -4.60 9.88
C HIS A 76 4.28 -3.80 11.17
N SER A 77 5.29 -2.97 11.35
CA SER A 77 5.40 -2.10 12.53
C SER A 77 5.18 -0.63 12.19
N TYR A 78 5.16 -0.28 10.92
CA TYR A 78 4.97 1.10 10.47
C TYR A 78 3.70 1.22 9.65
N ALA A 79 3.13 2.41 9.64
CA ALA A 79 1.95 2.72 8.85
C ALA A 79 2.10 4.07 8.19
N VAL A 80 1.32 4.32 7.15
CA VAL A 80 1.29 5.60 6.47
C VAL A 80 0.43 6.57 7.27
N ASP A 81 0.95 7.78 7.47
CA ASP A 81 0.22 8.82 8.20
C ASP A 81 -0.87 9.40 7.29
N ALA A 82 -2.13 9.22 7.69
CA ALA A 82 -3.27 9.67 6.90
C ALA A 82 -3.24 11.17 6.63
N ALA A 83 -2.83 11.96 7.62
CA ALA A 83 -2.78 13.41 7.45
C ALA A 83 -1.74 13.82 6.41
N SER A 84 -0.67 13.04 6.26
CA SER A 84 0.39 13.36 5.33
C SER A 84 0.04 13.04 3.87
N VAL A 85 -1.03 12.29 3.66
CA VAL A 85 -1.47 11.92 2.29
C VAL A 85 -2.05 13.12 1.55
N GLU A 86 -2.62 14.08 2.26
CA GLU A 86 -3.21 15.26 1.65
C GLU A 86 -2.17 16.05 0.86
N GLY A 87 -2.53 16.47 -0.33
CA GLY A 87 -1.66 17.28 -1.18
C GLY A 87 -0.61 16.50 -1.94
N THR A 88 -0.59 15.18 -1.81
CA THR A 88 0.41 14.34 -2.50
C THR A 88 -0.09 13.76 -3.81
N GLY A 89 -1.38 13.92 -4.11
CA GLY A 89 -1.99 13.25 -5.25
C GLY A 89 -2.45 11.83 -4.95
N LEU A 90 -2.17 11.35 -3.76
CA LEU A 90 -2.64 10.04 -3.31
C LEU A 90 -4.01 10.15 -2.66
N GLU A 91 -4.77 9.08 -2.73
CA GLU A 91 -6.02 8.98 -1.98
C GLU A 91 -6.00 7.70 -1.14
N VAL A 92 -6.60 7.76 0.03
CA VAL A 92 -6.72 6.60 0.91
C VAL A 92 -7.84 5.73 0.39
N THR A 93 -7.54 4.46 0.13
CA THR A 93 -8.52 3.52 -0.42
C THR A 93 -9.01 2.50 0.59
N HIS A 94 -8.20 2.20 1.60
CA HIS A 94 -8.52 1.19 2.61
C HIS A 94 -8.10 1.68 3.98
N VAL A 95 -8.89 1.33 5.00
CA VAL A 95 -8.56 1.66 6.40
C VAL A 95 -8.79 0.43 7.27
N ASN A 96 -7.99 0.33 8.32
CA ASN A 96 -8.16 -0.70 9.34
C ASN A 96 -9.36 -0.33 10.22
N LEU A 97 -10.26 -1.27 10.44
CA LEU A 97 -11.47 -0.99 11.23
C LEU A 97 -11.21 -0.91 12.73
N LEU A 98 -10.09 -1.46 13.21
CA LEU A 98 -9.79 -1.46 14.63
C LEU A 98 -9.15 -0.15 15.10
N ASP A 99 -8.24 0.40 14.32
CA ASP A 99 -7.51 1.60 14.74
C ASP A 99 -7.47 2.70 13.68
N HIS A 100 -8.18 2.52 12.57
CA HIS A 100 -8.31 3.51 11.49
C HIS A 100 -7.00 3.86 10.79
N THR A 101 -5.98 3.01 10.90
CA THR A 101 -4.75 3.24 10.15
C THR A 101 -4.98 3.08 8.65
N VAL A 102 -4.14 3.74 7.85
CA VAL A 102 -4.20 3.62 6.40
C VAL A 102 -3.76 2.23 5.98
N GLU A 103 -4.60 1.55 5.21
CA GLU A 103 -4.32 0.20 4.74
C GLU A 103 -4.23 0.12 3.23
N GLY A 104 -4.51 1.20 2.52
CA GLY A 104 -4.39 1.25 1.08
C GLY A 104 -4.37 2.68 0.58
N ILE A 105 -3.60 2.91 -0.47
CA ILE A 105 -3.53 4.20 -1.14
C ILE A 105 -3.53 3.98 -2.65
N ALA A 106 -3.89 5.02 -3.39
CA ALA A 106 -3.88 4.96 -4.85
C ALA A 106 -3.57 6.33 -5.42
N CYS A 107 -2.92 6.32 -6.58
CA CYS A 107 -2.75 7.51 -7.40
C CYS A 107 -3.18 7.15 -8.82
N PRO A 108 -4.46 7.33 -9.15
CA PRO A 108 -4.97 6.90 -10.46
C PRO A 108 -4.27 7.58 -11.62
N GLN A 109 -3.86 8.85 -11.46
CA GLN A 109 -3.18 9.59 -12.51
C GLN A 109 -1.86 8.95 -12.92
N ASP A 110 -1.16 8.37 -11.96
CA ASP A 110 0.14 7.74 -12.21
C ASP A 110 0.05 6.22 -12.28
N HIS A 111 -1.16 5.67 -12.27
CA HIS A 111 -1.39 4.23 -12.36
C HIS A 111 -0.69 3.48 -11.21
N MET A 112 -0.86 3.98 -10.00
CA MET A 112 -0.28 3.36 -8.81
C MET A 112 -1.37 3.04 -7.81
N PHE A 113 -1.24 1.90 -7.15
CA PHE A 113 -2.03 1.61 -5.96
C PHE A 113 -1.24 0.66 -5.09
N SER A 114 -1.59 0.62 -3.81
CA SER A 114 -0.89 -0.25 -2.88
C SER A 114 -1.76 -0.58 -1.69
N VAL A 115 -1.44 -1.70 -1.06
CA VAL A 115 -2.12 -2.11 0.18
C VAL A 115 -1.06 -2.49 1.20
N GLN A 116 -1.37 -2.25 2.47
CA GLN A 116 -0.46 -2.54 3.57
C GLN A 116 -0.46 -4.02 3.92
N TYR A 117 -1.56 -4.70 3.70
CA TYR A 117 -1.68 -6.12 4.02
C TYR A 117 -1.18 -7.00 2.86
N HIS A 118 -1.12 -8.29 3.11
CA HIS A 118 -0.68 -9.28 2.13
C HIS A 118 -1.88 -9.94 1.46
N PRO A 119 -2.32 -9.46 0.28
CA PRO A 119 -3.48 -10.04 -0.38
C PRO A 119 -3.27 -11.48 -0.80
N GLU A 120 -2.02 -11.87 -1.09
CA GLU A 120 -1.71 -13.24 -1.48
C GLU A 120 -1.85 -14.22 -0.33
N SER A 121 -1.87 -13.72 0.93
CA SER A 121 -2.00 -14.54 2.12
C SER A 121 -3.35 -14.37 2.81
N ALA A 122 -4.35 -13.88 2.07
CA ALA A 122 -5.68 -13.66 2.64
C ALA A 122 -6.25 -14.97 3.17
N PRO A 123 -6.81 -14.96 4.39
CA PRO A 123 -7.36 -16.20 4.97
C PRO A 123 -8.61 -16.67 4.25
N GLY A 124 -9.39 -15.78 3.67
CA GLY A 124 -10.57 -16.16 2.91
C GLY A 124 -10.22 -16.37 1.44
N PRO A 125 -10.91 -17.29 0.76
CA PRO A 125 -10.64 -17.50 -0.65
C PRO A 125 -11.05 -16.27 -1.44
N GLN A 126 -10.09 -15.71 -2.17
CA GLN A 126 -10.34 -14.65 -3.14
C GLN A 126 -10.81 -13.31 -2.58
N ASP A 127 -10.74 -13.11 -1.26
CA ASP A 127 -11.20 -11.85 -0.69
C ASP A 127 -10.48 -10.64 -1.29
N SER A 128 -9.19 -10.77 -1.54
CA SER A 128 -8.38 -9.67 -2.07
C SER A 128 -7.90 -9.90 -3.50
N GLY A 129 -8.43 -10.90 -4.18
CA GLY A 129 -8.00 -11.22 -5.55
C GLY A 129 -8.27 -10.10 -6.53
N TYR A 130 -9.28 -9.27 -6.28
CA TYR A 130 -9.62 -8.17 -7.17
C TYR A 130 -8.47 -7.16 -7.33
N LEU A 131 -7.55 -7.10 -6.36
CA LEU A 131 -6.43 -6.18 -6.43
C LEU A 131 -5.47 -6.55 -7.57
N PHE A 132 -5.27 -7.84 -7.78
CA PHE A 132 -4.44 -8.29 -8.89
C PHE A 132 -5.11 -8.02 -10.22
N ASP A 133 -6.42 -8.17 -10.29
CA ASP A 133 -7.18 -7.83 -11.49
C ASP A 133 -7.08 -6.34 -11.80
N GLN A 134 -7.13 -5.49 -10.77
CA GLN A 134 -6.94 -4.05 -10.94
C GLN A 134 -5.58 -3.74 -11.54
N PHE A 135 -4.53 -4.40 -11.04
CA PHE A 135 -3.19 -4.15 -11.52
C PHE A 135 -3.04 -4.58 -12.98
N ILE A 136 -3.62 -5.71 -13.34
CA ILE A 136 -3.60 -6.18 -14.73
C ILE A 136 -4.32 -5.19 -15.63
N ALA A 137 -5.46 -4.68 -15.19
CA ALA A 137 -6.21 -3.70 -15.96
C ALA A 137 -5.39 -2.42 -16.17
N MET A 138 -4.68 -1.98 -15.15
CA MET A 138 -3.82 -0.80 -15.26
C MET A 138 -2.68 -1.02 -16.25
N MET A 139 -2.09 -2.21 -16.27
CA MET A 139 -1.05 -2.52 -17.24
C MET A 139 -1.56 -2.47 -18.66
N LYS A 140 -2.75 -2.97 -18.90
CA LYS A 140 -3.36 -2.95 -20.22
C LYS A 140 -3.63 -1.52 -20.69
N GLU A 141 -4.11 -0.69 -19.78
CA GLU A 141 -4.38 0.70 -20.10
C GLU A 141 -3.12 1.44 -20.50
N VAL A 142 -2.02 1.22 -19.77
CA VAL A 142 -0.75 1.85 -20.10
C VAL A 142 -0.26 1.40 -21.49
N LYS A 143 -0.41 0.13 -21.82
CA LYS A 143 -0.01 -0.38 -23.13
C LYS A 143 -0.78 0.28 -24.27
N ILE A 144 -2.05 0.54 -24.05
CA ILE A 144 -2.88 1.15 -25.10
C ILE A 144 -2.43 2.57 -25.37
N HIS A 145 -1.98 3.27 -24.34
CA HIS A 145 -1.60 4.67 -24.43
C HIS A 145 -0.11 4.90 -24.64
N ALA A 146 0.69 3.86 -24.62
CA ALA A 146 2.14 3.97 -24.72
C ALA A 146 2.68 4.18 -26.15
#